data_01e4c0d140a0e08b5e9d6b140cc895b7
#
_entry.id   01e4c0d140a0e08b5e9d6b140cc895b7
#
_cell.length_a   1.000
_cell.length_b   1.000
_cell.length_c   1.000
_cell.angle_alpha   90.00
_cell.angle_beta   90.00
_cell.angle_gamma   90.00
#
_symmetry.space_group_name_H-M   'P 1'
#
loop_
_entity.id
_entity.type
_entity.pdbx_description
1 polymer ?
#
loop_
_entity_poly.entity_id
_entity_poly.type
_entity_poly.pdbx_seq_one_letter_code
_entity_poly.pdbx_strand_id
1 'polypeptide(L)'
;MGQLDEQPSSIDDADDARAKYKFRHQFNAIIPRFVADDHNQTSFRLVCDDFRYGNMIINNARELKIIAVIDWEWTYAAPYQMFCSAPRWLLMKKPIHWATPKGLEFDRYNSCLEIFLHELKLEESERSKDKPHKEKLSELMRKSLSDGKFWFHELIYDSFTGADNSAWKAICDIHPSFEDLAPMLIPDLDEFVGRKMKQLAAYKAECRARGLLAEAES
;
A
#
# COMPACT_ATOMS: atom_id res chain seq x y z
N MET A 1 -4.02 10.11 9.18
CA MET A 1 -3.91 11.56 9.49
C MET A 1 -2.66 11.88 10.31
N GLY A 2 -2.29 11.14 11.36
CA GLY A 2 -1.23 11.47 12.30
C GLY A 2 0.09 12.00 11.72
N GLN A 3 0.78 11.24 10.87
CA GLN A 3 2.09 11.66 10.34
C GLN A 3 2.04 12.97 9.54
N LEU A 4 0.99 13.19 8.73
CA LEU A 4 0.85 14.43 7.98
C LEU A 4 0.62 15.64 8.90
N ASP A 5 -0.11 15.47 9.99
CA ASP A 5 -0.37 16.51 10.98
C ASP A 5 0.84 16.80 11.87
N GLU A 6 1.50 15.74 12.34
CA GLU A 6 2.50 15.83 13.42
C GLU A 6 3.90 16.15 12.90
N GLN A 7 4.28 15.67 11.70
CA GLN A 7 5.63 15.88 11.17
C GLN A 7 5.74 17.23 10.45
N PRO A 8 6.52 18.19 10.96
CA PRO A 8 6.67 19.53 10.33
C PRO A 8 7.20 19.48 8.90
N SER A 9 8.05 18.48 8.59
CA SER A 9 8.67 18.27 7.28
C SER A 9 7.85 17.36 6.35
N SER A 10 6.57 17.09 6.67
CA SER A 10 5.72 16.23 5.85
C SER A 10 5.21 16.87 4.56
N ILE A 11 5.48 18.15 4.36
CA ILE A 11 5.12 18.92 3.17
C ILE A 11 6.33 19.70 2.65
N ASP A 12 6.32 19.99 1.35
CA ASP A 12 7.34 20.81 0.69
C ASP A 12 6.92 22.29 0.58
N ASP A 13 5.65 22.52 0.24
CA ASP A 13 5.02 23.83 0.09
C ASP A 13 3.50 23.78 0.35
N ALA A 14 2.82 24.88 0.05
CA ALA A 14 1.37 25.02 0.26
C ALA A 14 0.55 24.15 -0.70
N ASP A 15 1.00 23.98 -1.93
CA ASP A 15 0.30 23.18 -2.95
C ASP A 15 0.44 21.68 -2.64
N ASP A 16 1.62 21.24 -2.22
CA ASP A 16 1.85 19.88 -1.73
C ASP A 16 1.01 19.57 -0.49
N ALA A 17 0.94 20.52 0.49
CA ALA A 17 0.09 20.39 1.66
C ALA A 17 -1.39 20.20 1.27
N ARG A 18 -1.85 20.99 0.31
CA ARG A 18 -3.22 20.98 -0.21
C ARG A 18 -3.55 19.67 -0.91
N ALA A 19 -2.64 19.21 -1.76
CA ALA A 19 -2.77 17.94 -2.49
C ALA A 19 -2.81 16.73 -1.54
N LYS A 20 -1.85 16.63 -0.61
CA LYS A 20 -1.76 15.54 0.37
C LYS A 20 -2.99 15.47 1.27
N TYR A 21 -3.50 16.63 1.71
CA TYR A 21 -4.70 16.67 2.56
C TYR A 21 -5.95 16.24 1.82
N LYS A 22 -6.17 16.75 0.61
CA LYS A 22 -7.27 16.32 -0.27
C LYS A 22 -7.22 14.80 -0.53
N PHE A 23 -6.05 14.30 -0.89
CA PHE A 23 -5.88 12.89 -1.21
C PHE A 23 -6.21 11.98 -0.01
N ARG A 24 -5.83 12.37 1.21
CA ARG A 24 -6.20 11.63 2.42
C ARG A 24 -7.70 11.61 2.68
N HIS A 25 -8.40 12.71 2.41
CA HIS A 25 -9.86 12.73 2.51
C HIS A 25 -10.51 11.82 1.47
N GLN A 26 -10.04 11.83 0.23
CA GLN A 26 -10.48 10.90 -0.82
C GLN A 26 -10.26 9.45 -0.41
N PHE A 27 -9.06 9.14 0.10
CA PHE A 27 -8.76 7.80 0.56
C PHE A 27 -9.68 7.36 1.70
N ASN A 28 -9.91 8.20 2.71
CA ASN A 28 -10.83 7.89 3.80
C ASN A 28 -12.25 7.60 3.29
N ALA A 29 -12.70 8.29 2.25
CA ALA A 29 -14.01 8.09 1.66
C ALA A 29 -14.16 6.72 0.96
N ILE A 30 -13.07 6.13 0.48
CA ILE A 30 -13.11 4.81 -0.18
C ILE A 30 -12.93 3.63 0.78
N ILE A 31 -12.39 3.83 1.98
CA ILE A 31 -12.13 2.76 2.97
C ILE A 31 -13.35 1.82 3.13
N PRO A 32 -14.60 2.32 3.34
CA PRO A 32 -15.75 1.44 3.53
C PRO A 32 -16.06 0.49 2.37
N ARG A 33 -15.51 0.77 1.18
CA ARG A 33 -15.70 -0.09 0.00
C ARG A 33 -14.78 -1.31 0.01
N PHE A 34 -13.68 -1.25 0.76
CA PHE A 34 -12.66 -2.30 0.80
C PHE A 34 -12.63 -3.05 2.13
N VAL A 35 -13.31 -2.54 3.15
CA VAL A 35 -13.45 -3.21 4.45
C VAL A 35 -14.77 -3.98 4.46
N ALA A 36 -14.67 -5.32 4.47
CA ALA A 36 -15.83 -6.20 4.56
C ALA A 36 -16.07 -6.59 6.03
N ASP A 37 -17.26 -6.31 6.55
CA ASP A 37 -17.62 -6.60 7.94
C ASP A 37 -17.53 -8.10 8.26
N ASP A 38 -17.89 -8.96 7.32
CA ASP A 38 -17.85 -10.42 7.48
C ASP A 38 -16.43 -10.95 7.74
N HIS A 39 -15.42 -10.25 7.26
CA HIS A 39 -14.01 -10.62 7.45
C HIS A 39 -13.33 -9.90 8.62
N ASN A 40 -13.95 -8.87 9.16
CA ASN A 40 -13.43 -8.10 10.28
C ASN A 40 -13.53 -8.85 11.63
N GLN A 41 -14.46 -9.80 11.72
CA GLN A 41 -14.68 -10.64 12.91
C GLN A 41 -14.10 -12.05 12.77
N THR A 42 -13.40 -12.35 11.66
CA THR A 42 -12.74 -13.63 11.45
C THR A 42 -11.39 -13.71 12.17
N SER A 43 -10.79 -14.90 12.17
CA SER A 43 -9.49 -15.13 12.79
C SER A 43 -8.40 -14.23 12.18
N PHE A 44 -7.61 -13.60 13.03
CA PHE A 44 -6.40 -12.86 12.62
C PHE A 44 -5.35 -13.80 12.05
N ARG A 45 -4.52 -13.27 11.16
CA ARG A 45 -3.39 -13.96 10.54
C ARG A 45 -2.12 -13.15 10.75
N LEU A 46 -0.99 -13.84 10.82
CA LEU A 46 0.30 -13.17 10.79
C LEU A 46 0.57 -12.68 9.37
N VAL A 47 0.87 -11.39 9.26
CA VAL A 47 1.29 -10.72 8.03
C VAL A 47 2.67 -10.15 8.26
N CYS A 48 3.63 -10.54 7.42
CA CYS A 48 4.97 -9.99 7.43
C CYS A 48 5.08 -8.97 6.29
N ASP A 49 5.14 -7.68 6.64
CA ASP A 49 5.15 -6.61 5.64
C ASP A 49 6.45 -6.54 4.85
N ASP A 50 7.58 -6.92 5.46
CA ASP A 50 8.88 -6.97 4.79
C ASP A 50 9.22 -8.38 4.26
N PHE A 51 8.22 -9.19 3.96
CA PHE A 51 8.45 -10.46 3.29
C PHE A 51 8.88 -10.22 1.83
N ARG A 52 10.16 -10.50 1.54
CA ARG A 52 10.80 -10.23 0.25
C ARG A 52 11.95 -11.21 -0.01
N TYR A 53 12.43 -11.28 -1.25
CA TYR A 53 13.52 -12.19 -1.65
C TYR A 53 14.79 -12.01 -0.83
N GLY A 54 15.15 -10.76 -0.45
CA GLY A 54 16.33 -10.47 0.38
C GLY A 54 16.26 -11.07 1.78
N ASN A 55 15.07 -11.44 2.26
CA ASN A 55 14.83 -12.03 3.57
C ASN A 55 14.65 -13.55 3.51
N MET A 56 14.90 -14.17 2.34
CA MET A 56 14.85 -15.62 2.13
C MET A 56 16.28 -16.18 1.98
N ILE A 57 16.65 -17.10 2.84
CA ILE A 57 17.93 -17.81 2.76
C ILE A 57 17.71 -19.09 1.95
N ILE A 58 18.50 -19.27 0.91
CA ILE A 58 18.49 -20.46 0.07
C ILE A 58 19.70 -21.37 0.34
N ASN A 59 19.57 -22.66 0.10
CA ASN A 59 20.63 -23.62 0.30
C ASN A 59 21.81 -23.44 -0.67
N ASN A 60 21.52 -23.20 -1.95
CA ASN A 60 22.51 -22.92 -2.98
C ASN A 60 21.84 -22.36 -4.26
N ALA A 61 22.64 -21.79 -5.16
CA ALA A 61 22.17 -21.17 -6.41
C ALA A 61 21.61 -22.17 -7.44
N ARG A 62 21.87 -23.46 -7.28
CA ARG A 62 21.39 -24.49 -8.23
C ARG A 62 20.00 -24.97 -7.88
N GLU A 63 19.74 -25.26 -6.59
CA GLU A 63 18.48 -25.85 -6.13
C GLU A 63 17.45 -24.78 -5.73
N LEU A 64 17.92 -23.59 -5.31
CA LEU A 64 17.10 -22.46 -4.85
C LEU A 64 16.08 -22.82 -3.76
N LYS A 65 16.39 -23.87 -2.95
CA LYS A 65 15.51 -24.28 -1.86
C LYS A 65 15.58 -23.28 -0.73
N ILE A 66 14.44 -22.69 -0.36
CA ILE A 66 14.34 -21.81 0.81
C ILE A 66 14.52 -22.68 2.07
N ILE A 67 15.53 -22.36 2.89
CA ILE A 67 15.84 -23.05 4.14
C ILE A 67 15.51 -22.21 5.37
N ALA A 68 15.41 -20.90 5.22
CA ALA A 68 14.98 -19.99 6.29
C ALA A 68 14.38 -18.71 5.72
N VAL A 69 13.52 -18.07 6.50
CA VAL A 69 13.08 -16.70 6.32
C VAL A 69 13.50 -15.93 7.56
N ILE A 70 14.12 -14.78 7.36
CA ILE A 70 14.64 -13.89 8.39
C ILE A 70 13.91 -12.55 8.38
N ASP A 71 14.26 -11.69 9.35
CA ASP A 71 13.75 -10.31 9.41
C ASP A 71 12.23 -10.22 9.60
N TRP A 72 11.76 -10.79 10.70
CA TRP A 72 10.35 -10.83 11.08
C TRP A 72 9.90 -9.61 11.89
N GLU A 73 10.74 -8.56 12.01
CA GLU A 73 10.45 -7.39 12.86
C GLU A 73 9.19 -6.63 12.48
N TRP A 74 8.81 -6.65 11.19
CA TRP A 74 7.59 -6.02 10.67
C TRP A 74 6.40 -6.99 10.56
N THR A 75 6.36 -8.00 11.44
CA THR A 75 5.27 -8.96 11.48
C THR A 75 4.22 -8.56 12.51
N TYR A 76 2.97 -8.57 12.09
CA TYR A 76 1.84 -8.24 12.95
C TYR A 76 0.64 -9.15 12.69
N ALA A 77 -0.30 -9.17 13.64
CA ALA A 77 -1.58 -9.85 13.47
C ALA A 77 -2.56 -8.91 12.76
N ALA A 78 -3.07 -9.32 11.62
CA ALA A 78 -4.02 -8.56 10.83
C ALA A 78 -5.31 -9.35 10.56
N PRO A 79 -6.43 -8.67 10.30
CA PRO A 79 -7.64 -9.32 9.83
C PRO A 79 -7.39 -10.14 8.57
N TYR A 80 -8.11 -11.26 8.42
CA TYR A 80 -7.93 -12.18 7.29
C TYR A 80 -8.01 -11.51 5.92
N GLN A 81 -8.83 -10.47 5.79
CA GLN A 81 -8.97 -9.71 4.53
C GLN A 81 -7.65 -9.06 4.06
N MET A 82 -6.75 -8.67 4.97
CA MET A 82 -5.42 -8.15 4.61
C MET A 82 -4.54 -9.25 4.01
N PHE A 83 -4.68 -10.47 4.52
CA PHE A 83 -3.95 -11.63 4.03
C PHE A 83 -4.43 -12.12 2.67
N CYS A 84 -5.67 -11.81 2.29
CA CYS A 84 -6.30 -12.24 1.04
C CYS A 84 -5.89 -11.39 -0.18
N SER A 85 -5.05 -10.40 -0.03
CA SER A 85 -4.51 -9.62 -1.15
C SER A 85 -3.42 -10.40 -1.89
N ALA A 86 -3.30 -10.16 -3.21
CA ALA A 86 -2.20 -10.71 -4.00
C ALA A 86 -0.85 -10.28 -3.39
N PRO A 87 0.15 -11.20 -3.34
CA PRO A 87 1.36 -10.97 -2.54
C PRO A 87 2.27 -9.89 -3.14
N ARG A 88 2.60 -8.91 -2.30
CA ARG A 88 3.49 -7.78 -2.65
C ARG A 88 4.95 -8.20 -2.90
N TRP A 89 5.40 -9.25 -2.26
CA TRP A 89 6.80 -9.71 -2.39
C TRP A 89 7.15 -10.21 -3.80
N LEU A 90 6.15 -10.45 -4.66
CA LEU A 90 6.35 -10.72 -6.08
C LEU A 90 6.63 -9.44 -6.91
N LEU A 91 6.45 -8.25 -6.33
CA LEU A 91 6.73 -6.99 -6.99
C LEU A 91 8.23 -6.78 -7.13
N MET A 92 8.72 -6.67 -8.36
CA MET A 92 10.10 -6.26 -8.63
C MET A 92 10.29 -4.74 -8.46
N LYS A 93 9.21 -3.99 -8.65
CA LYS A 93 9.14 -2.54 -8.53
C LYS A 93 7.77 -2.16 -7.99
N LYS A 94 7.72 -1.26 -7.02
CA LYS A 94 6.46 -0.82 -6.41
C LYS A 94 5.57 -0.09 -7.42
N PRO A 95 4.24 -0.24 -7.35
CA PRO A 95 3.29 0.43 -8.27
C PRO A 95 3.42 1.94 -8.34
N ILE A 96 3.82 2.61 -7.25
CA ILE A 96 4.08 4.05 -7.24
C ILE A 96 5.15 4.49 -8.26
N HIS A 97 6.06 3.59 -8.63
CA HIS A 97 7.12 3.86 -9.60
C HIS A 97 6.80 3.31 -11.01
N TRP A 98 5.61 2.79 -11.23
CA TRP A 98 5.19 2.33 -12.54
C TRP A 98 4.76 3.53 -13.42
N ALA A 99 5.07 3.46 -14.70
CA ALA A 99 4.64 4.49 -15.63
C ALA A 99 3.11 4.48 -15.83
N THR A 100 2.51 3.30 -15.79
CA THR A 100 1.07 3.08 -15.93
C THR A 100 0.62 1.89 -15.08
N PRO A 101 -0.66 1.84 -14.64
CA PRO A 101 -1.21 0.69 -13.91
C PRO A 101 -1.18 -0.61 -14.71
N LYS A 102 -1.27 -0.52 -16.02
CA LYS A 102 -1.24 -1.66 -16.97
C LYS A 102 -0.09 -1.45 -17.93
N GLY A 103 1.05 -2.09 -17.67
CA GLY A 103 2.26 -1.96 -18.47
C GLY A 103 3.22 -3.11 -18.18
N LEU A 104 4.45 -3.00 -18.66
CA LEU A 104 5.47 -4.06 -18.57
C LEU A 104 5.70 -4.55 -17.14
N GLU A 105 5.70 -3.64 -16.16
CA GLU A 105 5.88 -3.98 -14.75
C GLU A 105 4.71 -4.81 -14.21
N PHE A 106 3.49 -4.43 -14.58
CA PHE A 106 2.28 -5.18 -14.23
C PHE A 106 2.28 -6.57 -14.88
N ASP A 107 2.64 -6.68 -16.16
CA ASP A 107 2.68 -7.95 -16.89
C ASP A 107 3.69 -8.91 -16.26
N ARG A 108 4.86 -8.41 -15.86
CA ARG A 108 5.86 -9.19 -15.13
C ARG A 108 5.34 -9.67 -13.78
N TYR A 109 4.75 -8.77 -13.01
CA TYR A 109 4.13 -9.11 -11.74
C TYR A 109 3.05 -10.19 -11.91
N ASN A 110 2.14 -9.99 -12.85
CA ASN A 110 1.04 -10.91 -13.11
C ASN A 110 1.56 -12.30 -13.55
N SER A 111 2.61 -12.36 -14.34
CA SER A 111 3.24 -13.63 -14.72
C SER A 111 3.79 -14.39 -13.50
N CYS A 112 4.45 -13.70 -12.58
CA CYS A 112 4.93 -14.31 -11.34
C CYS A 112 3.77 -14.72 -10.43
N LEU A 113 2.72 -13.90 -10.37
CA LEU A 113 1.52 -14.17 -9.59
C LEU A 113 0.79 -15.44 -10.09
N GLU A 114 0.67 -15.63 -11.39
CA GLU A 114 0.03 -16.84 -11.94
C GLU A 114 0.77 -18.12 -11.54
N ILE A 115 2.10 -18.10 -11.55
CA ILE A 115 2.91 -19.23 -11.07
C ILE A 115 2.65 -19.48 -9.57
N PHE A 116 2.69 -18.41 -8.77
CA PHE A 116 2.44 -18.51 -7.33
C PHE A 116 1.04 -19.04 -7.02
N LEU A 117 0.01 -18.53 -7.70
CA LEU A 117 -1.38 -18.96 -7.50
C LEU A 117 -1.62 -20.41 -7.95
N HIS A 118 -0.88 -20.87 -8.96
CA HIS A 118 -0.93 -22.27 -9.37
C HIS A 118 -0.42 -23.18 -8.25
N GLU A 119 0.76 -22.92 -7.69
CA GLU A 119 1.34 -23.67 -6.59
C GLU A 119 0.48 -23.60 -5.32
N LEU A 120 -0.01 -22.41 -4.98
CA LEU A 120 -0.92 -22.24 -3.84
C LEU A 120 -2.18 -23.08 -3.98
N LYS A 121 -2.77 -23.15 -5.18
CA LYS A 121 -3.96 -23.96 -5.46
C LYS A 121 -3.70 -25.46 -5.31
N LEU A 122 -2.51 -25.95 -5.69
CA LEU A 122 -2.11 -27.33 -5.47
C LEU A 122 -2.02 -27.65 -3.98
N GLU A 123 -1.35 -26.79 -3.21
CA GLU A 123 -1.21 -26.92 -1.77
C GLU A 123 -2.57 -26.87 -1.04
N GLU A 124 -3.46 -25.97 -1.44
CA GLU A 124 -4.83 -25.89 -0.92
C GLU A 124 -5.60 -27.18 -1.20
N SER A 125 -5.42 -27.79 -2.36
CA SER A 125 -6.12 -29.02 -2.75
C SER A 125 -5.65 -30.21 -1.92
N GLU A 126 -4.37 -30.27 -1.58
CA GLU A 126 -3.80 -31.29 -0.70
C GLU A 126 -4.29 -31.16 0.75
N ARG A 127 -4.31 -29.93 1.27
CA ARG A 127 -4.74 -29.65 2.66
C ARG A 127 -6.25 -29.71 2.89
N SER A 128 -7.04 -29.52 1.82
CA SER A 128 -8.51 -29.44 1.93
C SER A 128 -9.23 -30.77 1.80
N LYS A 129 -8.52 -31.91 1.71
CA LYS A 129 -9.11 -33.25 1.55
C LYS A 129 -10.15 -33.59 2.63
N ASP A 130 -10.10 -32.90 3.78
CA ASP A 130 -10.95 -33.18 4.94
C ASP A 130 -11.86 -32.03 5.39
N LYS A 131 -11.92 -30.89 4.65
CA LYS A 131 -12.71 -29.71 5.08
C LYS A 131 -13.53 -29.13 3.92
N PRO A 132 -14.89 -29.14 4.00
CA PRO A 132 -15.71 -28.56 2.97
C PRO A 132 -15.67 -27.01 3.00
N HIS A 133 -15.57 -26.43 1.81
CA HIS A 133 -15.92 -25.06 1.42
C HIS A 133 -15.60 -23.89 2.35
N LYS A 134 -14.31 -23.56 2.49
CA LYS A 134 -13.89 -22.18 2.64
C LYS A 134 -13.48 -21.63 1.28
N GLU A 135 -13.86 -20.39 1.00
CA GLU A 135 -13.36 -19.64 -0.16
C GLU A 135 -11.83 -19.76 -0.20
N LYS A 136 -11.28 -20.20 -1.33
CA LYS A 136 -9.85 -20.51 -1.45
C LYS A 136 -9.04 -19.21 -1.46
N LEU A 137 -7.94 -19.20 -0.72
CA LEU A 137 -7.04 -18.07 -0.66
C LEU A 137 -6.50 -17.68 -2.05
N SER A 138 -6.19 -18.67 -2.89
CA SER A 138 -5.75 -18.45 -4.26
C SER A 138 -6.81 -17.71 -5.11
N GLU A 139 -8.08 -17.98 -4.89
CA GLU A 139 -9.19 -17.29 -5.58
C GLU A 139 -9.36 -15.86 -5.05
N LEU A 140 -9.27 -15.66 -3.73
CA LEU A 140 -9.33 -14.35 -3.11
C LEU A 140 -8.18 -13.44 -3.56
N MET A 141 -6.95 -13.98 -3.58
CA MET A 141 -5.78 -13.24 -4.05
C MET A 141 -5.91 -12.86 -5.52
N ARG A 142 -6.39 -13.75 -6.39
CA ARG A 142 -6.67 -13.43 -7.79
C ARG A 142 -7.72 -12.34 -7.93
N LYS A 143 -8.81 -12.46 -7.18
CA LYS A 143 -9.90 -11.48 -7.17
C LYS A 143 -9.46 -10.10 -6.73
N SER A 144 -8.49 -10.02 -5.79
CA SER A 144 -8.02 -8.75 -5.23
C SER A 144 -7.47 -7.77 -6.28
N LEU A 145 -6.95 -8.27 -7.41
CA LEU A 145 -6.53 -7.42 -8.54
C LEU A 145 -7.72 -6.84 -9.30
N SER A 146 -8.79 -7.62 -9.47
CA SER A 146 -9.96 -7.22 -10.26
C SER A 146 -10.98 -6.42 -9.46
N ASP A 147 -11.06 -6.60 -8.13
CA ASP A 147 -11.96 -5.86 -7.25
C ASP A 147 -11.31 -4.61 -6.61
N GLY A 148 -10.04 -4.37 -6.87
CA GLY A 148 -9.31 -3.19 -6.40
C GLY A 148 -8.62 -3.33 -5.05
N LYS A 149 -8.81 -4.43 -4.30
CA LYS A 149 -8.22 -4.61 -2.95
C LYS A 149 -6.70 -4.60 -2.96
N PHE A 150 -6.06 -5.22 -3.95
CA PHE A 150 -4.61 -5.18 -4.09
C PHE A 150 -4.10 -3.72 -4.18
N TRP A 151 -4.72 -2.93 -5.04
CA TRP A 151 -4.34 -1.53 -5.24
C TRP A 151 -4.63 -0.67 -4.01
N PHE A 152 -5.74 -0.95 -3.32
CA PHE A 152 -6.07 -0.29 -2.05
C PHE A 152 -5.00 -0.57 -0.98
N HIS A 153 -4.53 -1.81 -0.86
CA HIS A 153 -3.44 -2.14 0.05
C HIS A 153 -2.13 -1.48 -0.36
N GLU A 154 -1.81 -1.38 -1.65
CA GLU A 154 -0.64 -0.64 -2.14
C GLU A 154 -0.68 0.85 -1.73
N LEU A 155 -1.85 1.49 -1.76
CA LEU A 155 -2.01 2.87 -1.25
C LEU A 155 -1.75 2.98 0.26
N ILE A 156 -2.14 1.97 1.04
CA ILE A 156 -1.83 1.92 2.49
C ILE A 156 -0.32 1.88 2.68
N TYR A 157 0.38 1.00 1.98
CA TYR A 157 1.82 0.80 2.12
C TYR A 157 2.66 1.97 1.62
N ASP A 158 2.21 2.67 0.60
CA ASP A 158 2.92 3.82 0.02
C ASP A 158 2.61 5.15 0.71
N SER A 159 1.93 5.13 1.86
CA SER A 159 1.65 6.30 2.69
C SER A 159 0.91 7.44 1.98
N PHE A 160 0.14 7.14 0.92
CA PHE A 160 -0.73 8.10 0.22
C PHE A 160 0.01 9.26 -0.43
N THR A 161 0.92 8.99 -1.31
CA THR A 161 1.79 10.00 -1.91
C THR A 161 1.13 10.94 -2.91
N GLY A 162 -0.12 10.69 -3.32
CA GLY A 162 -0.86 11.61 -4.18
C GLY A 162 -1.61 10.93 -5.32
N ALA A 163 -2.38 11.71 -6.08
CA ALA A 163 -3.22 11.24 -7.18
C ALA A 163 -2.42 10.68 -8.39
N ASP A 164 -1.12 10.98 -8.47
CA ASP A 164 -0.25 10.44 -9.52
C ASP A 164 0.15 8.98 -9.29
N ASN A 165 -0.16 8.43 -8.13
CA ASN A 165 0.12 7.05 -7.79
C ASN A 165 -0.61 6.10 -8.73
N SER A 166 0.12 5.16 -9.36
CA SER A 166 -0.46 4.17 -10.28
C SER A 166 -1.50 3.27 -9.62
N ALA A 167 -1.39 3.01 -8.31
CA ALA A 167 -2.40 2.26 -7.57
C ALA A 167 -3.72 3.04 -7.46
N TRP A 168 -3.66 4.38 -7.27
CA TRP A 168 -4.87 5.21 -7.30
C TRP A 168 -5.54 5.19 -8.68
N LYS A 169 -4.74 5.36 -9.74
CA LYS A 169 -5.27 5.28 -11.12
C LYS A 169 -5.92 3.93 -11.40
N ALA A 170 -5.29 2.83 -10.95
CA ALA A 170 -5.85 1.49 -11.10
C ALA A 170 -7.18 1.30 -10.35
N ILE A 171 -7.30 1.87 -9.15
CA ILE A 171 -8.56 1.86 -8.39
C ILE A 171 -9.65 2.65 -9.12
N CYS A 172 -9.33 3.83 -9.64
CA CYS A 172 -10.29 4.64 -10.41
C CYS A 172 -10.71 3.95 -11.72
N ASP A 173 -9.80 3.27 -12.40
CA ASP A 173 -10.14 2.44 -13.57
C ASP A 173 -11.15 1.33 -13.23
N ILE A 174 -11.03 0.72 -12.04
CA ILE A 174 -11.95 -0.34 -11.58
C ILE A 174 -13.27 0.25 -11.04
N HIS A 175 -13.17 1.39 -10.37
CA HIS A 175 -14.28 2.09 -9.71
C HIS A 175 -14.34 3.55 -10.16
N PRO A 176 -14.84 3.86 -11.37
CA PRO A 176 -14.82 5.22 -11.93
C PRO A 176 -15.49 6.29 -11.05
N SER A 177 -16.47 5.90 -10.22
CA SER A 177 -17.12 6.82 -9.27
C SER A 177 -16.16 7.42 -8.23
N PHE A 178 -14.95 6.89 -8.09
CA PHE A 178 -13.95 7.46 -7.16
C PHE A 178 -13.27 8.71 -7.74
N GLU A 179 -13.27 8.89 -9.04
CA GLU A 179 -12.82 10.13 -9.67
C GLU A 179 -13.70 11.31 -9.26
N ASP A 180 -15.00 11.08 -9.04
CA ASP A 180 -15.96 12.10 -8.60
C ASP A 180 -15.68 12.61 -7.17
N LEU A 181 -14.85 11.93 -6.41
CA LEU A 181 -14.40 12.40 -5.09
C LEU A 181 -13.38 13.54 -5.16
N ALA A 182 -12.80 13.79 -6.34
CA ALA A 182 -11.78 14.83 -6.54
C ALA A 182 -12.26 16.25 -6.17
N PRO A 183 -13.50 16.68 -6.48
CA PRO A 183 -14.02 18.01 -6.13
C PRO A 183 -14.58 18.11 -4.71
N MET A 184 -14.39 17.12 -3.84
CA MET A 184 -14.94 17.10 -2.50
C MET A 184 -14.56 18.40 -1.74
N LEU A 185 -15.56 19.12 -1.24
CA LEU A 185 -15.34 20.28 -0.38
C LEU A 185 -14.77 19.81 0.96
N ILE A 186 -13.61 20.32 1.32
CA ILE A 186 -12.95 20.05 2.59
C ILE A 186 -12.94 21.36 3.38
N PRO A 187 -13.81 21.52 4.37
CA PRO A 187 -14.06 22.82 5.02
C PRO A 187 -12.84 23.46 5.69
N ASP A 188 -11.94 22.65 6.25
CA ASP A 188 -10.76 23.05 7.01
C ASP A 188 -9.46 23.05 6.20
N LEU A 189 -9.54 22.92 4.87
CA LEU A 189 -8.37 22.78 4.00
C LEU A 189 -7.40 23.97 4.14
N ASP A 190 -7.91 25.19 4.09
CA ASP A 190 -7.05 26.40 4.15
C ASP A 190 -6.46 26.59 5.55
N GLU A 191 -7.21 26.25 6.61
CA GLU A 191 -6.70 26.25 7.98
C GLU A 191 -5.57 25.23 8.14
N PHE A 192 -5.76 24.01 7.64
CA PHE A 192 -4.73 22.97 7.62
C PHE A 192 -3.46 23.44 6.92
N VAL A 193 -3.58 23.98 5.70
CA VAL A 193 -2.44 24.46 4.91
C VAL A 193 -1.70 25.58 5.66
N GLY A 194 -2.43 26.56 6.20
CA GLY A 194 -1.84 27.64 6.97
C GLY A 194 -1.07 27.17 8.20
N ARG A 195 -1.61 26.19 8.94
CA ARG A 195 -0.94 25.56 10.09
C ARG A 195 0.32 24.83 9.66
N LYS A 196 0.27 24.03 8.60
CA LYS A 196 1.41 23.26 8.10
C LYS A 196 2.53 24.14 7.58
N MET A 197 2.22 25.22 6.89
CA MET A 197 3.23 26.19 6.44
C MET A 197 3.96 26.87 7.61
N LYS A 198 3.25 27.19 8.71
CA LYS A 198 3.88 27.69 9.93
C LYS A 198 4.82 26.65 10.56
N GLN A 199 4.39 25.39 10.65
CA GLN A 199 5.22 24.28 11.16
C GLN A 199 6.48 24.09 10.33
N LEU A 200 6.35 24.07 8.99
CA LEU A 200 7.48 23.92 8.07
C LEU A 200 8.49 25.07 8.21
N ALA A 201 7.99 26.33 8.32
CA ALA A 201 8.84 27.50 8.50
C ALA A 201 9.63 27.42 9.81
N ALA A 202 8.97 27.06 10.92
CA ALA A 202 9.63 26.87 12.21
C ALA A 202 10.68 25.74 12.17
N TYR A 203 10.36 24.61 11.55
CA TYR A 203 11.29 23.49 11.36
C TYR A 203 12.52 23.89 10.54
N LYS A 204 12.33 24.57 9.41
CA LYS A 204 13.43 25.06 8.57
C LYS A 204 14.32 26.07 9.33
N ALA A 205 13.74 26.94 10.16
CA ALA A 205 14.49 27.87 11.01
C ALA A 205 15.35 27.13 12.06
N GLU A 206 14.77 26.10 12.71
CA GLU A 206 15.51 25.27 13.67
C GLU A 206 16.65 24.49 12.99
N CYS A 207 16.42 23.90 11.83
CA CYS A 207 17.46 23.21 11.07
C CYS A 207 18.62 24.14 10.68
N ARG A 208 18.34 25.39 10.28
CA ARG A 208 19.38 26.39 10.01
C ARG A 208 20.17 26.74 11.27
N ALA A 209 19.50 26.98 12.37
CA ALA A 209 20.13 27.27 13.64
C ALA A 209 21.08 26.15 14.13
N ARG A 210 20.79 24.91 13.73
CA ARG A 210 21.62 23.72 13.99
C ARG A 210 22.67 23.44 12.90
N GLY A 211 22.76 24.24 11.86
CA GLY A 211 23.69 24.03 10.74
C GLY A 211 23.35 22.84 9.83
N LEU A 212 22.11 22.36 9.87
CA LEU A 212 21.63 21.22 9.07
C LEU A 212 21.10 21.64 7.68
N LEU A 213 20.83 22.93 7.48
CA LEU A 213 20.42 23.53 6.20
C LEU A 213 21.30 24.75 5.92
N ALA A 214 21.70 24.93 4.67
CA ALA A 214 22.37 26.14 4.22
C ALA A 214 21.48 27.37 4.44
N GLU A 215 22.08 28.54 4.68
CA GLU A 215 21.35 29.80 4.69
C GLU A 215 20.68 29.99 3.34
N ALA A 216 19.41 30.41 3.32
CA ALA A 216 18.74 30.70 2.07
C ALA A 216 19.45 31.90 1.44
N GLU A 217 19.95 31.75 0.21
CA GLU A 217 20.40 32.87 -0.59
C GLU A 217 19.23 33.88 -0.68
N SER A 218 19.49 35.07 -0.22
CA SER A 218 18.54 36.21 -0.13
C SER A 218 18.28 36.79 -1.51
#